data_671404e61d5c8367568ae12c265c3fed
#
_entry.id   671404e61d5c8367568ae12c265c3fed
#
_cell.length_a   1.000
_cell.length_b   1.000
_cell.length_c   1.000
_cell.angle_alpha   90.00
_cell.angle_beta   90.00
_cell.angle_gamma   90.00
#
_symmetry.space_group_name_H-M   'P 1'
#
loop_
_entity.id
_entity.type
_entity.pdbx_description
1 polymer ?
#
loop_
_entity_poly.entity_id
_entity_poly.type
_entity_poly.pdbx_seq_one_letter_code
_entity_poly.pdbx_strand_id
1 'polypeptide(L)'
;MGTIRQGHSITKTMRQASGSAAQAGTAASPTVLRQYIARFPQASVLVIGDLILDHYIWGRVSRISPEAPVPVVHVDSESWKLGGAANVFNNILALGGKADLCGVIGSDESGRMLLKELGSRRAARGGVVIDQDRPTIR
;
A
#
# COMPACT_ATOMS: atom_id res chain seq x y z
N MET A 1 40.59 -1.91 41.35
CA MET A 1 41.46 -1.41 40.27
C MET A 1 41.05 -2.10 38.99
N GLY A 2 40.15 -1.51 38.22
CA GLY A 2 39.61 -2.05 36.97
C GLY A 2 39.50 -0.94 35.96
N THR A 3 40.32 -1.00 34.94
CA THR A 3 40.54 -0.01 33.91
C THR A 3 39.38 0.00 32.93
N ILE A 4 38.65 1.13 32.82
CA ILE A 4 37.62 1.39 31.82
C ILE A 4 38.33 1.72 30.50
N ARG A 5 38.16 0.88 29.49
CA ARG A 5 38.59 1.19 28.11
C ARG A 5 37.51 2.03 27.43
N GLN A 6 37.95 3.18 26.97
CA GLN A 6 37.20 4.18 26.22
C GLN A 6 36.68 3.59 24.87
N GLY A 7 35.39 3.83 24.61
CA GLY A 7 34.79 3.56 23.33
C GLY A 7 35.32 4.48 22.24
N HIS A 8 35.75 3.90 21.13
CA HIS A 8 36.09 4.63 19.91
C HIS A 8 34.86 5.21 19.27
N SER A 9 34.82 6.52 19.19
CA SER A 9 33.87 7.31 18.42
C SER A 9 34.02 7.00 16.93
N ILE A 10 32.95 6.43 16.31
CA ILE A 10 32.84 6.33 14.85
C ILE A 10 32.16 7.61 14.34
N THR A 11 32.91 8.70 14.40
CA THR A 11 32.52 9.95 13.77
C THR A 11 33.52 10.25 12.67
N LYS A 12 33.24 9.80 11.44
CA LYS A 12 33.80 10.33 10.18
C LYS A 12 33.34 9.38 9.07
N THR A 13 32.41 9.78 8.24
CA THR A 13 32.60 10.58 7.05
C THR A 13 31.24 10.62 6.34
N MET A 14 30.37 11.54 6.70
CA MET A 14 29.38 12.03 5.74
C MET A 14 30.13 13.02 4.85
N ARG A 15 30.60 12.56 3.71
CA ARG A 15 30.96 13.42 2.60
C ARG A 15 29.68 14.10 2.12
N GLN A 16 29.61 15.38 2.31
CA GLN A 16 28.71 16.27 1.60
C GLN A 16 28.88 16.01 0.10
N ALA A 17 27.91 15.35 -0.50
CA ALA A 17 27.66 15.49 -1.92
C ALA A 17 26.91 16.81 -2.07
N SER A 18 27.69 17.89 -2.10
CA SER A 18 27.19 19.20 -2.52
C SER A 18 26.91 19.14 -4.02
N GLY A 19 25.66 19.41 -4.37
CA GLY A 19 25.38 20.11 -5.60
C GLY A 19 25.19 19.24 -6.83
N SER A 20 23.99 18.95 -7.11
CA SER A 20 23.46 19.31 -8.44
C SER A 20 22.06 19.82 -8.17
N ALA A 21 21.88 21.12 -8.33
CA ALA A 21 20.56 21.72 -8.39
C ALA A 21 19.71 20.86 -9.33
N ALA A 22 18.60 20.35 -8.81
CA ALA A 22 17.61 19.65 -9.60
C ALA A 22 17.24 20.56 -10.77
N GLN A 23 17.75 20.26 -11.93
CA GLN A 23 17.28 20.86 -13.18
C GLN A 23 15.78 20.57 -13.21
N ALA A 24 14.98 21.62 -13.25
CA ALA A 24 13.55 21.54 -13.45
C ALA A 24 13.32 20.60 -14.64
N GLY A 25 12.78 19.41 -14.35
CA GLY A 25 12.71 18.33 -15.31
C GLY A 25 11.96 18.78 -16.54
N THR A 26 12.66 18.82 -17.66
CA THR A 26 12.03 19.00 -18.97
C THR A 26 10.98 17.91 -19.09
N ALA A 27 9.70 18.30 -19.19
CA ALA A 27 8.60 17.35 -19.32
C ALA A 27 8.91 16.38 -20.47
N ALA A 28 8.93 15.09 -20.17
CA ALA A 28 9.23 14.08 -21.18
C ALA A 28 8.23 14.18 -22.34
N SER A 29 8.72 14.10 -23.57
CA SER A 29 7.82 14.20 -24.73
C SER A 29 6.80 13.06 -24.72
N PRO A 30 5.58 13.27 -25.26
CA PRO A 30 4.56 12.21 -25.31
C PRO A 30 5.06 10.92 -25.98
N THR A 31 5.95 11.02 -26.93
CA THR A 31 6.56 9.84 -27.60
C THR A 31 7.43 9.04 -26.65
N VAL A 32 8.25 9.72 -25.84
CA VAL A 32 9.09 9.06 -24.83
C VAL A 32 8.23 8.40 -23.75
N LEU A 33 7.18 9.07 -23.26
CA LEU A 33 6.25 8.49 -22.28
C LEU A 33 5.57 7.24 -22.83
N ARG A 34 5.12 7.23 -24.08
CA ARG A 34 4.53 6.04 -24.72
C ARG A 34 5.50 4.86 -24.78
N GLN A 35 6.78 5.11 -25.03
CA GLN A 35 7.81 4.06 -25.04
C GLN A 35 7.97 3.43 -23.65
N TYR A 36 7.92 4.21 -22.55
CA TYR A 36 7.95 3.67 -21.19
C TYR A 36 6.70 2.85 -20.89
N ILE A 37 5.51 3.36 -21.22
CA ILE A 37 4.24 2.65 -21.00
C ILE A 37 4.24 1.28 -21.75
N ALA A 38 4.72 1.25 -22.98
CA ALA A 38 4.81 0.02 -23.78
C ALA A 38 5.71 -1.06 -23.13
N ARG A 39 6.57 -0.69 -22.17
CA ARG A 39 7.46 -1.62 -21.45
C ARG A 39 6.86 -2.11 -20.12
N PHE A 40 5.73 -1.60 -19.67
CA PHE A 40 5.10 -2.03 -18.42
C PHE A 40 4.85 -3.54 -18.33
N PRO A 41 4.43 -4.25 -19.40
CA PRO A 41 4.25 -5.70 -19.33
C PRO A 41 5.55 -6.51 -19.06
N GLN A 42 6.71 -5.87 -19.22
CA GLN A 42 8.01 -6.47 -18.92
C GLN A 42 8.47 -6.19 -17.49
N ALA A 43 7.85 -5.20 -16.82
CA ALA A 43 8.18 -4.85 -15.45
C ALA A 43 7.67 -5.91 -14.47
N SER A 44 8.51 -6.29 -13.51
CA SER A 44 8.15 -7.15 -12.38
C SER A 44 8.47 -6.40 -11.08
N VAL A 45 7.47 -6.25 -10.21
CA VAL A 45 7.56 -5.44 -8.99
C VAL A 45 7.15 -6.27 -7.80
N LEU A 46 7.96 -6.26 -6.73
CA LEU A 46 7.56 -6.77 -5.43
C LEU A 46 6.96 -5.61 -4.61
N VAL A 47 5.70 -5.75 -4.22
CA VAL A 47 5.00 -4.81 -3.33
C VAL A 47 5.00 -5.39 -1.92
N ILE A 48 5.55 -4.65 -0.95
CA ILE A 48 5.58 -5.04 0.45
C ILE A 48 4.93 -3.93 1.27
N GLY A 49 3.98 -4.26 2.13
CA GLY A 49 3.34 -3.27 3.01
C GLY A 49 2.02 -3.75 3.60
N ASP A 50 1.32 -2.81 4.22
CA ASP A 50 0.06 -3.07 4.91
C ASP A 50 -1.04 -3.43 3.91
N LEU A 51 -1.68 -4.57 4.14
CA LEU A 51 -2.82 -5.04 3.37
C LEU A 51 -4.10 -4.54 4.06
N ILE A 52 -4.80 -3.65 3.40
CA ILE A 52 -5.99 -2.97 3.92
C ILE A 52 -7.21 -3.40 3.11
N LEU A 53 -8.33 -3.56 3.80
CA LEU A 53 -9.63 -3.77 3.16
C LEU A 53 -10.50 -2.54 3.39
N ASP A 54 -10.59 -1.64 2.41
CA ASP A 54 -11.42 -0.44 2.52
C ASP A 54 -12.90 -0.79 2.42
N HIS A 55 -13.68 -0.36 3.41
CA HIS A 55 -15.12 -0.53 3.46
C HIS A 55 -15.81 0.78 3.06
N TYR A 56 -16.52 0.77 1.95
CA TYR A 56 -17.31 1.89 1.46
C TYR A 56 -18.77 1.68 1.79
N ILE A 57 -19.36 2.63 2.50
CA ILE A 57 -20.76 2.66 2.86
C ILE A 57 -21.41 3.83 2.09
N TRP A 58 -22.34 3.50 1.22
CA TRP A 58 -23.10 4.46 0.44
C TRP A 58 -24.48 4.62 1.05
N GLY A 59 -24.91 5.88 1.24
CA GLY A 59 -26.18 6.12 1.88
C GLY A 59 -26.60 7.57 1.86
N ARG A 60 -27.79 7.83 2.40
CA ARG A 60 -28.39 9.15 2.51
C ARG A 60 -28.41 9.60 3.96
N VAL A 61 -28.05 10.86 4.18
CA VAL A 61 -28.18 11.51 5.48
C VAL A 61 -29.48 12.30 5.51
N SER A 62 -30.42 11.91 6.36
CA SER A 62 -31.72 12.58 6.48
C SER A 62 -31.89 13.31 7.80
N ARG A 63 -31.06 13.00 8.81
CA ARG A 63 -31.17 13.61 10.14
C ARG A 63 -29.85 13.58 10.88
N ILE A 64 -29.74 14.42 11.90
CA ILE A 64 -28.68 14.37 12.91
C ILE A 64 -29.16 13.48 14.06
N SER A 65 -28.25 12.74 14.70
CA SER A 65 -28.55 11.94 15.88
C SER A 65 -29.04 12.84 17.03
N PRO A 66 -30.10 12.45 17.77
CA PRO A 66 -30.50 13.18 18.99
C PRO A 66 -29.51 12.98 20.14
N GLU A 67 -28.66 11.94 20.08
CA GLU A 67 -27.71 11.60 21.17
C GLU A 67 -26.35 12.27 20.99
N ALA A 68 -26.00 12.68 19.78
CA ALA A 68 -24.72 13.32 19.46
C ALA A 68 -24.83 14.11 18.15
N PRO A 69 -24.02 15.17 17.92
CA PRO A 69 -24.06 15.98 16.70
C PRO A 69 -23.41 15.26 15.50
N VAL A 70 -23.85 14.04 15.23
CA VAL A 70 -23.36 13.19 14.13
C VAL A 70 -24.51 12.86 13.17
N PRO A 71 -24.26 12.81 11.85
CA PRO A 71 -25.27 12.43 10.88
C PRO A 71 -25.65 10.96 11.01
N VAL A 72 -26.95 10.68 10.88
CA VAL A 72 -27.48 9.31 10.74
C VAL A 72 -27.53 8.96 9.26
N VAL A 73 -26.74 7.97 8.86
CA VAL A 73 -26.70 7.48 7.47
C VAL A 73 -27.70 6.35 7.31
N HIS A 74 -28.63 6.53 6.39
CA HIS A 74 -29.46 5.43 5.88
C HIS A 74 -28.67 4.72 4.78
N VAL A 75 -28.22 3.50 5.06
CA VAL A 75 -27.33 2.76 4.16
C VAL A 75 -28.14 2.21 2.98
N ASP A 76 -27.74 2.56 1.77
CA ASP A 76 -28.32 2.07 0.53
C ASP A 76 -27.50 0.88 -0.05
N SER A 77 -26.18 0.92 0.08
CA SER A 77 -25.28 -0.16 -0.37
C SER A 77 -23.93 -0.11 0.32
N GLU A 78 -23.23 -1.22 0.28
CA GLU A 78 -21.86 -1.35 0.79
C GLU A 78 -20.97 -2.00 -0.26
N SER A 79 -19.69 -1.66 -0.26
CA SER A 79 -18.70 -2.27 -1.12
C SER A 79 -17.33 -2.32 -0.46
N TRP A 80 -16.51 -3.27 -0.89
CA TRP A 80 -15.19 -3.48 -0.36
C TRP A 80 -14.15 -3.29 -1.47
N LYS A 81 -13.02 -2.68 -1.15
CA LYS A 81 -11.92 -2.43 -2.07
C LYS A 81 -10.60 -2.83 -1.43
N LEU A 82 -9.65 -3.22 -2.27
CA LEU A 82 -8.27 -3.41 -1.83
C LEU A 82 -7.64 -2.05 -1.56
N GLY A 83 -7.14 -1.83 -0.33
CA GLY A 83 -6.44 -0.65 0.12
C GLY A 83 -4.96 -0.90 0.36
N GLY A 84 -4.21 0.14 0.72
CA GLY A 84 -2.79 0.04 1.05
C GLY A 84 -1.95 -0.62 -0.05
N ALA A 85 -1.08 -1.53 0.35
CA ALA A 85 -0.21 -2.28 -0.57
C ALA A 85 -1.01 -3.12 -1.57
N ALA A 86 -2.17 -3.65 -1.17
CA ALA A 86 -3.03 -4.41 -2.07
C ALA A 86 -3.62 -3.54 -3.19
N ASN A 87 -3.89 -2.26 -2.95
CA ASN A 87 -4.30 -1.31 -3.98
C ASN A 87 -3.14 -1.00 -4.95
N VAL A 88 -1.92 -0.77 -4.43
CA VAL A 88 -0.73 -0.57 -5.28
C VAL A 88 -0.50 -1.77 -6.20
N PHE A 89 -0.54 -2.98 -5.64
CA PHE A 89 -0.46 -4.23 -6.40
C PHE A 89 -1.50 -4.28 -7.53
N ASN A 90 -2.76 -3.99 -7.20
CA ASN A 90 -3.84 -3.96 -8.18
C ASN A 90 -3.63 -2.95 -9.32
N ASN A 91 -3.09 -1.76 -9.00
CA ASN A 91 -2.80 -0.74 -10.00
C ASN A 91 -1.67 -1.16 -10.94
N ILE A 92 -0.62 -1.82 -10.43
CA ILE A 92 0.46 -2.35 -11.27
C ILE A 92 -0.08 -3.38 -12.27
N LEU A 93 -0.93 -4.31 -11.81
CA LEU A 93 -1.57 -5.29 -12.70
C LEU A 93 -2.48 -4.63 -13.74
N ALA A 94 -3.25 -3.60 -13.33
CA ALA A 94 -4.13 -2.85 -14.24
C ALA A 94 -3.37 -2.11 -15.34
N LEU A 95 -2.13 -1.69 -15.03
CA LEU A 95 -1.22 -1.07 -16.00
C LEU A 95 -0.50 -2.10 -16.91
N GLY A 96 -0.81 -3.39 -16.75
CA GLY A 96 -0.21 -4.48 -17.53
C GLY A 96 1.12 -4.99 -16.99
N GLY A 97 1.62 -4.46 -15.87
CA GLY A 97 2.83 -4.94 -15.20
C GLY A 97 2.61 -6.29 -14.50
N LYS A 98 3.72 -6.90 -14.06
CA LYS A 98 3.70 -8.08 -13.20
C LYS A 98 4.03 -7.65 -11.78
N ALA A 99 3.32 -8.19 -10.80
CA ALA A 99 3.59 -7.88 -9.40
C ALA A 99 3.43 -9.12 -8.52
N ASP A 100 4.27 -9.19 -7.48
CA ASP A 100 4.10 -10.06 -6.33
C ASP A 100 3.76 -9.20 -5.12
N LEU A 101 3.00 -9.75 -4.17
CA LEU A 101 2.51 -9.04 -3.01
C LEU A 101 2.94 -9.73 -1.73
N CYS A 102 3.56 -8.97 -0.82
CA CYS A 102 3.89 -9.41 0.53
C CYS A 102 3.23 -8.51 1.57
N GLY A 103 2.65 -9.12 2.59
CA GLY A 103 2.05 -8.39 3.70
C GLY A 103 1.39 -9.33 4.71
N VAL A 104 0.79 -8.76 5.74
CA VAL A 104 0.19 -9.49 6.83
C VAL A 104 -1.31 -9.20 6.88
N ILE A 105 -2.11 -10.21 7.14
CA ILE A 105 -3.55 -10.13 7.38
C ILE A 105 -3.91 -10.90 8.63
N GLY A 106 -5.07 -10.62 9.21
CA GLY A 106 -5.61 -11.39 10.31
C GLY A 106 -6.31 -12.67 9.87
N SER A 107 -6.53 -13.58 10.83
CA SER A 107 -7.36 -14.77 10.66
C SER A 107 -8.85 -14.47 10.86
N ASP A 108 -9.33 -13.35 10.35
CA ASP A 108 -10.68 -12.82 10.51
C ASP A 108 -11.48 -12.81 9.19
N GLU A 109 -12.70 -12.31 9.25
CA GLU A 109 -13.56 -12.21 8.07
C GLU A 109 -13.00 -11.26 7.01
N SER A 110 -12.44 -10.11 7.45
CA SER A 110 -11.81 -9.13 6.55
C SER A 110 -10.61 -9.73 5.83
N GLY A 111 -9.80 -10.54 6.52
CA GLY A 111 -8.69 -11.28 5.91
C GLY A 111 -9.15 -12.29 4.87
N ARG A 112 -10.23 -13.04 5.15
CA ARG A 112 -10.83 -13.96 4.17
C ARG A 112 -11.37 -13.23 2.94
N MET A 113 -12.03 -12.08 3.13
CA MET A 113 -12.53 -11.25 2.04
C MET A 113 -11.39 -10.70 1.19
N LEU A 114 -10.33 -10.20 1.82
CA LEU A 114 -9.13 -9.70 1.14
C LEU A 114 -8.46 -10.81 0.31
N LEU A 115 -8.29 -12.00 0.86
CA LEU A 115 -7.75 -13.14 0.12
C LEU A 115 -8.62 -13.56 -1.06
N LYS A 116 -9.94 -13.48 -0.93
CA LYS A 116 -10.89 -13.75 -2.02
C LYS A 116 -10.69 -12.73 -3.16
N GLU A 117 -10.61 -11.44 -2.83
CA GLU A 117 -10.36 -10.39 -3.81
C GLU A 117 -8.99 -10.53 -4.50
N LEU A 118 -7.94 -10.86 -3.76
CA LEU A 118 -6.62 -11.15 -4.31
C LEU A 118 -6.64 -12.38 -5.21
N GLY A 119 -7.35 -13.44 -4.81
CA GLY A 119 -7.44 -14.69 -5.57
C GLY A 119 -8.13 -14.55 -6.93
N SER A 120 -9.11 -13.65 -7.04
CA SER A 120 -9.77 -13.33 -8.31
C SER A 120 -8.83 -12.67 -9.34
N ARG A 121 -7.71 -12.11 -8.87
CA ARG A 121 -6.74 -11.32 -9.66
C ARG A 121 -5.44 -12.05 -10.00
N ARG A 122 -5.38 -13.37 -9.81
CA ARG A 122 -4.17 -14.20 -10.00
C ARG A 122 -2.97 -13.73 -9.14
N ALA A 123 -3.24 -13.10 -8.00
CA ALA A 123 -2.20 -12.68 -7.08
C ALA A 123 -1.44 -13.89 -6.54
N ALA A 124 -0.12 -13.83 -6.54
CA ALA A 124 0.69 -14.82 -5.86
C ALA A 124 0.43 -14.74 -4.36
N ARG A 125 -0.26 -15.73 -3.80
CA ARG A 125 -0.61 -15.78 -2.37
C ARG A 125 0.59 -16.14 -1.48
N GLY A 126 1.72 -16.51 -2.06
CA GLY A 126 2.90 -16.98 -1.32
C GLY A 126 3.55 -15.95 -0.40
N GLY A 127 3.29 -14.66 -0.61
CA GLY A 127 3.83 -13.58 0.22
C GLY A 127 2.87 -13.07 1.31
N VAL A 128 1.63 -13.55 1.37
CA VAL A 128 0.66 -13.10 2.37
C VAL A 128 0.70 -14.01 3.60
N VAL A 129 1.08 -13.43 4.74
CA VAL A 129 1.15 -14.11 6.03
C VAL A 129 -0.15 -13.89 6.80
N ILE A 130 -0.69 -14.93 7.42
CA ILE A 130 -1.88 -14.85 8.28
C ILE A 130 -1.41 -14.81 9.73
N ASP A 131 -1.70 -13.71 10.42
CA ASP A 131 -1.46 -13.53 11.85
C ASP A 131 -2.73 -13.93 12.62
N GLN A 132 -2.57 -14.77 13.65
CA GLN A 132 -3.70 -15.24 14.46
C GLN A 132 -4.10 -14.24 15.56
N ASP A 133 -3.18 -13.36 15.92
CA ASP A 133 -3.31 -12.46 17.08
C ASP A 133 -3.70 -11.02 16.68
N ARG A 134 -3.67 -10.70 15.39
CA ARG A 134 -3.98 -9.35 14.90
C ARG A 134 -5.15 -9.36 13.93
N PRO A 135 -6.05 -8.37 14.01
CA PRO A 135 -7.09 -8.22 13.00
C PRO A 135 -6.51 -7.68 11.69
N THR A 136 -7.20 -7.98 10.59
CA THR A 136 -6.94 -7.33 9.30
C THR A 136 -7.31 -5.85 9.38
N ILE A 137 -6.45 -4.97 8.87
CA ILE A 137 -6.71 -3.52 8.82
C ILE A 137 -7.87 -3.24 7.85
N ARG A 138 -8.79 -2.42 8.33
CA ARG A 138 -9.96 -1.95 7.58
C ARG A 138 -10.34 -0.51 7.96
#